data_0b1f765ae0ccc6dcfd795d278618f458
#
_entry.id   0b1f765ae0ccc6dcfd795d278618f458
#
_cell.length_a   1.000
_cell.length_b   1.000
_cell.length_c   1.000
_cell.angle_alpha   90.00
_cell.angle_beta   90.00
_cell.angle_gamma   90.00
#
_symmetry.space_group_name_H-M   'P 1'
#
loop_
_entity.id
_entity.type
_entity.pdbx_description
1 polymer ?
#
loop_
_entity_poly.entity_id
_entity_poly.type
_entity_poly.pdbx_seq_one_letter_code
_entity_poly.pdbx_strand_id
1 'polypeptide(L)'
;TLRAEDSRRSGPGSGLEADSTERFAAEYRKLAALAGQGAIGIESRAGDAAIHAVVAPLAHAATAACVAAERALSRVLEGNCQVPIAGLARLQGGRLALEGLVGDAASGRLLRDAREGAADAPDAVGLALGRALLDAGAAELIRPGVAGWSRAR
;
A
#
# COMPACT_ATOMS: atom_id res chain seq x y z
N THR A 1 46.75 41.64 14.46
CA THR A 1 46.48 40.20 14.31
C THR A 1 45.00 39.99 14.50
N LEU A 2 44.20 40.00 13.43
CA LEU A 2 42.77 39.69 13.43
C LEU A 2 42.58 38.22 13.09
N ARG A 3 42.00 37.45 14.04
CA ARG A 3 41.50 36.11 13.78
C ARG A 3 40.15 36.21 13.10
N ALA A 4 40.02 35.65 11.90
CA ALA A 4 38.76 35.37 11.26
C ALA A 4 38.11 34.17 11.96
N GLU A 5 36.95 34.36 12.57
CA GLU A 5 36.08 33.29 13.02
C GLU A 5 35.23 32.82 11.85
N ASP A 6 35.49 31.61 11.38
CA ASP A 6 34.71 30.90 10.37
C ASP A 6 33.43 30.38 11.01
N SER A 7 32.36 31.15 10.93
CA SER A 7 31.03 30.70 11.35
C SER A 7 30.42 29.84 10.26
N ARG A 8 30.69 28.54 10.28
CA ARG A 8 29.92 27.54 9.53
C ARG A 8 28.50 27.50 10.07
N ARG A 9 27.61 28.17 9.39
CA ARG A 9 26.17 28.03 9.58
C ARG A 9 25.78 26.64 9.07
N SER A 10 25.61 25.70 9.98
CA SER A 10 24.84 24.49 9.71
C SER A 10 23.39 24.88 9.49
N GLY A 11 22.92 24.75 8.26
CA GLY A 11 21.51 25.01 7.92
C GLY A 11 20.58 23.97 8.56
N PRO A 12 19.39 24.37 9.05
CA PRO A 12 18.42 23.47 9.66
C PRO A 12 17.57 22.78 8.55
N GLY A 13 18.16 21.87 7.77
CA GLY A 13 17.45 21.20 6.67
C GLY A 13 17.51 19.68 6.72
N SER A 14 18.55 19.08 7.31
CA SER A 14 18.77 17.63 7.19
C SER A 14 18.08 16.76 8.25
N GLY A 15 17.67 17.32 9.36
CA GLY A 15 17.06 16.56 10.47
C GLY A 15 15.58 16.26 10.25
N LEU A 16 14.82 17.18 9.65
CA LEU A 16 13.37 17.03 9.44
C LEU A 16 13.03 16.07 8.30
N GLU A 17 13.86 16.03 7.25
CA GLU A 17 13.66 15.10 6.13
C GLU A 17 13.99 13.65 6.51
N ALA A 18 15.05 13.42 7.28
CA ALA A 18 15.40 12.10 7.80
C ALA A 18 14.31 11.55 8.73
N ASP A 19 13.78 12.37 9.65
CA ASP A 19 12.70 11.99 10.56
C ASP A 19 11.41 11.63 9.80
N SER A 20 11.03 12.38 8.75
CA SER A 20 9.84 12.11 7.95
C SER A 20 9.95 10.79 7.17
N THR A 21 11.12 10.49 6.61
CA THR A 21 11.38 9.24 5.87
C THR A 21 11.39 8.03 6.81
N GLU A 22 11.98 8.17 8.01
CA GLU A 22 11.97 7.10 9.01
C GLU A 22 10.55 6.82 9.54
N ARG A 23 9.77 7.84 9.80
CA ARG A 23 8.35 7.71 10.20
C ARG A 23 7.53 7.05 9.10
N PHE A 24 7.69 7.47 7.84
CA PHE A 24 7.07 6.82 6.70
C PHE A 24 7.41 5.33 6.64
N ALA A 25 8.71 5.00 6.71
CA ALA A 25 9.17 3.61 6.67
C ALA A 25 8.65 2.77 7.84
N ALA A 26 8.49 3.37 9.03
CA ALA A 26 7.94 2.71 10.20
C ALA A 26 6.44 2.43 10.06
N GLU A 27 5.65 3.41 9.59
CA GLU A 27 4.21 3.23 9.35
C GLU A 27 3.95 2.26 8.19
N TYR A 28 4.70 2.39 7.10
CA TYR A 28 4.62 1.46 5.97
C TYR A 28 4.92 0.02 6.39
N ARG A 29 5.96 -0.20 7.22
CA ARG A 29 6.30 -1.54 7.75
C ARG A 29 5.24 -2.13 8.68
N LYS A 30 4.47 -1.32 9.40
CA LYS A 30 3.38 -1.80 10.26
C LYS A 30 2.24 -2.40 9.45
N LEU A 31 1.93 -1.82 8.30
CA LEU A 31 0.97 -2.38 7.36
C LEU A 31 1.58 -3.40 6.40
N ALA A 32 2.86 -3.34 6.16
CA ALA A 32 3.79 -4.12 5.34
C ALA A 32 3.19 -5.25 4.48
N ALA A 33 2.04 -5.04 3.90
CA ALA A 33 1.38 -6.03 3.10
C ALA A 33 1.09 -5.46 1.70
N LEU A 34 1.89 -5.87 0.74
CA LEU A 34 1.45 -5.89 -0.64
C LEU A 34 0.17 -6.73 -0.71
N ALA A 35 -0.79 -6.32 -1.53
CA ALA A 35 -2.05 -7.04 -1.68
C ALA A 35 -1.81 -8.54 -1.93
N GLY A 36 -2.35 -9.39 -1.06
CA GLY A 36 -2.17 -10.83 -1.09
C GLY A 36 -0.83 -11.34 -0.56
N GLN A 37 -0.03 -10.53 0.13
CA GLN A 37 1.22 -11.00 0.73
C GLN A 37 0.95 -12.09 1.78
N GLY A 38 1.63 -13.23 1.65
CA GLY A 38 1.44 -14.39 2.51
C GLY A 38 0.32 -15.34 2.06
N ALA A 39 -0.46 -14.98 1.02
CA ALA A 39 -1.43 -15.90 0.41
C ALA A 39 -0.77 -16.70 -0.72
N ILE A 40 -1.02 -18.01 -0.73
CA ILE A 40 -0.59 -18.87 -1.83
C ILE A 40 -1.67 -18.85 -2.91
N GLY A 41 -1.31 -18.43 -4.12
CA GLY A 41 -2.17 -18.50 -5.30
C GLY A 41 -1.84 -19.72 -6.14
N ILE A 42 -2.86 -20.47 -6.55
CA ILE A 42 -2.72 -21.57 -7.50
C ILE A 42 -3.34 -21.16 -8.82
N GLU A 43 -2.54 -21.18 -9.88
CA GLU A 43 -3.02 -20.94 -11.25
C GLU A 43 -3.28 -22.27 -11.96
N SER A 44 -4.38 -22.32 -12.70
CA SER A 44 -4.74 -23.44 -13.56
C SER A 44 -5.41 -22.92 -14.85
N ARG A 45 -5.48 -23.75 -15.87
CA ARG A 45 -6.19 -23.41 -17.11
C ARG A 45 -7.67 -23.19 -16.84
N ALA A 46 -8.24 -22.13 -17.39
CA ALA A 46 -9.68 -21.93 -17.37
C ALA A 46 -10.39 -23.11 -18.07
N GLY A 47 -11.41 -23.66 -17.42
CA GLY A 47 -12.15 -24.81 -17.92
C GLY A 47 -11.55 -26.18 -17.64
N ASP A 48 -10.41 -26.30 -16.98
CA ASP A 48 -9.85 -27.60 -16.54
C ASP A 48 -10.57 -28.08 -15.27
N ALA A 49 -11.73 -28.70 -15.45
CA ALA A 49 -12.58 -29.15 -14.37
C ALA A 49 -11.89 -30.21 -13.47
N ALA A 50 -11.01 -31.02 -14.04
CA ALA A 50 -10.30 -32.07 -13.29
C ALA A 50 -9.31 -31.44 -12.31
N ILE A 51 -8.52 -30.48 -12.76
CA ILE A 51 -7.58 -29.74 -11.89
C ILE A 51 -8.35 -28.91 -10.88
N HIS A 52 -9.43 -28.21 -11.30
CA HIS A 52 -10.25 -27.43 -10.38
C HIS A 52 -10.80 -28.28 -9.24
N ALA A 53 -11.27 -29.50 -9.51
CA ALA A 53 -11.76 -30.41 -8.48
C ALA A 53 -10.67 -30.81 -7.48
N VAL A 54 -9.42 -31.02 -7.95
CA VAL A 54 -8.28 -31.38 -7.09
C VAL A 54 -7.84 -30.23 -6.20
N VAL A 55 -7.84 -28.99 -6.71
CA VAL A 55 -7.36 -27.83 -5.94
C VAL A 55 -8.45 -27.17 -5.08
N ALA A 56 -9.73 -27.39 -5.39
CA ALA A 56 -10.86 -26.78 -4.66
C ALA A 56 -10.82 -27.00 -3.13
N PRO A 57 -10.42 -28.16 -2.58
CA PRO A 57 -10.30 -28.37 -1.13
C PRO A 57 -9.24 -27.49 -0.45
N LEU A 58 -8.31 -26.92 -1.21
CA LEU A 58 -7.27 -26.01 -0.69
C LEU A 58 -7.78 -24.56 -0.55
N ALA A 59 -8.98 -24.27 -1.04
CA ALA A 59 -9.55 -22.93 -0.97
C ALA A 59 -9.86 -22.56 0.48
N HIS A 60 -9.31 -21.41 0.93
CA HIS A 60 -9.58 -20.84 2.24
C HIS A 60 -10.40 -19.56 2.09
N ALA A 61 -11.71 -19.64 2.32
CA ALA A 61 -12.66 -18.57 2.04
C ALA A 61 -12.31 -17.25 2.74
N ALA A 62 -11.85 -17.29 4.00
CA ALA A 62 -11.45 -16.10 4.74
C ALA A 62 -10.26 -15.38 4.08
N THR A 63 -9.23 -16.13 3.67
CA THR A 63 -8.07 -15.57 2.94
C THR A 63 -8.50 -15.03 1.59
N ALA A 64 -9.36 -15.74 0.86
CA ALA A 64 -9.85 -15.29 -0.43
C ALA A 64 -10.60 -13.94 -0.33
N ALA A 65 -11.45 -13.77 0.68
CA ALA A 65 -12.15 -12.51 0.93
C ALA A 65 -11.17 -11.37 1.26
N CYS A 66 -10.19 -11.61 2.14
CA CYS A 66 -9.16 -10.61 2.45
C CYS A 66 -8.39 -10.18 1.20
N VAL A 67 -7.86 -11.14 0.44
CA VAL A 67 -7.09 -10.88 -0.80
C VAL A 67 -7.94 -10.17 -1.85
N ALA A 68 -9.23 -10.50 -1.97
CA ALA A 68 -10.14 -9.83 -2.91
C ALA A 68 -10.28 -8.33 -2.56
N ALA A 69 -10.47 -8.00 -1.27
CA ALA A 69 -10.57 -6.62 -0.80
C ALA A 69 -9.27 -5.83 -1.03
N GLU A 70 -8.13 -6.42 -0.70
CA GLU A 70 -6.80 -5.81 -0.90
C GLU A 70 -6.52 -5.56 -2.39
N ARG A 71 -6.86 -6.52 -3.25
CA ARG A 71 -6.74 -6.37 -4.71
C ARG A 71 -7.69 -5.31 -5.27
N ALA A 72 -8.89 -5.19 -4.72
CA ALA A 72 -9.84 -4.15 -5.12
C ALA A 72 -9.31 -2.76 -4.77
N LEU A 73 -8.74 -2.57 -3.58
CA LEU A 73 -8.04 -1.35 -3.19
C LEU A 73 -6.90 -1.03 -4.16
N SER A 74 -6.03 -1.99 -4.44
CA SER A 74 -4.89 -1.82 -5.34
C SER A 74 -5.33 -1.44 -6.76
N ARG A 75 -6.41 -2.03 -7.29
CA ARG A 75 -6.96 -1.68 -8.61
C ARG A 75 -7.44 -0.23 -8.67
N VAL A 76 -8.13 0.25 -7.63
CA VAL A 76 -8.62 1.65 -7.58
C VAL A 76 -7.48 2.65 -7.55
N LEU A 77 -6.43 2.34 -6.81
CA LEU A 77 -5.26 3.20 -6.66
C LEU A 77 -4.25 3.04 -7.81
N GLU A 78 -4.57 2.23 -8.84
CA GLU A 78 -3.67 1.91 -9.96
C GLU A 78 -2.29 1.44 -9.47
N GLY A 79 -2.31 0.67 -8.39
CA GLY A 79 -1.11 0.21 -7.70
C GLY A 79 -0.18 -0.59 -8.63
N ASN A 80 1.03 -0.11 -8.76
CA ASN A 80 2.14 -0.81 -9.41
C ASN A 80 3.31 -0.89 -8.43
N CYS A 81 4.34 -1.64 -8.77
CA CYS A 81 5.50 -1.87 -7.89
C CYS A 81 6.31 -0.61 -7.55
N GLN A 82 6.00 0.54 -8.14
CA GLN A 82 6.72 1.80 -7.93
C GLN A 82 5.97 2.75 -6.99
N VAL A 83 4.71 2.43 -6.65
CA VAL A 83 3.88 3.27 -5.78
C VAL A 83 3.82 2.63 -4.40
N PRO A 84 4.19 3.34 -3.33
CA PRO A 84 4.10 2.81 -1.97
C PRO A 84 2.65 2.78 -1.50
N ILE A 85 1.95 1.72 -1.89
CA ILE A 85 0.60 1.38 -1.45
C ILE A 85 0.70 0.14 -0.58
N ALA A 86 0.05 0.16 0.58
CA ALA A 86 -0.14 -1.00 1.43
C ALA A 86 -1.62 -1.18 1.74
N GLY A 87 -2.04 -2.44 1.86
CA GLY A 87 -3.39 -2.78 2.27
C GLY A 87 -3.37 -4.07 3.07
N LEU A 88 -4.08 -4.09 4.18
CA LEU A 88 -4.19 -5.24 5.06
C LEU A 88 -5.65 -5.47 5.44
N ALA A 89 -6.18 -6.57 4.96
CA ALA A 89 -7.53 -7.03 5.30
C ALA A 89 -7.50 -8.08 6.42
N ARG A 90 -8.48 -8.01 7.30
CA ARG A 90 -8.71 -8.99 8.36
C ARG A 90 -10.19 -9.33 8.44
N LEU A 91 -10.48 -10.62 8.60
CA LEU A 91 -11.83 -11.10 8.83
C LEU A 91 -12.02 -11.39 10.31
N GLN A 92 -12.97 -10.72 10.95
CA GLN A 92 -13.30 -10.89 12.35
C GLN A 92 -14.83 -10.90 12.54
N GLY A 93 -15.37 -11.94 13.16
CA GLY A 93 -16.80 -12.03 13.44
C GLY A 93 -17.71 -11.90 12.20
N GLY A 94 -17.28 -12.39 11.04
CA GLY A 94 -18.05 -12.28 9.79
C GLY A 94 -17.98 -10.91 9.11
N ARG A 95 -17.25 -9.96 9.68
CA ARG A 95 -16.99 -8.65 9.09
C ARG A 95 -15.55 -8.57 8.56
N LEU A 96 -15.40 -7.94 7.42
CA LEU A 96 -14.12 -7.67 6.79
C LEU A 96 -13.70 -6.23 7.15
N ALA A 97 -12.56 -6.09 7.81
CA ALA A 97 -11.90 -4.81 8.03
C ALA A 97 -10.69 -4.70 7.10
N LEU A 98 -10.63 -3.63 6.32
CA LEU A 98 -9.51 -3.33 5.43
C LEU A 98 -8.91 -1.98 5.82
N GLU A 99 -7.63 -1.99 6.09
CA GLU A 99 -6.81 -0.79 6.31
C GLU A 99 -5.93 -0.56 5.09
N GLY A 100 -5.82 0.70 4.66
CA GLY A 100 -5.02 1.08 3.50
C GLY A 100 -4.14 2.28 3.78
N LEU A 101 -3.01 2.31 3.10
CA LEU A 101 -2.01 3.35 3.22
C LEU A 101 -1.45 3.68 1.84
N VAL A 102 -1.32 4.97 1.56
CA VAL A 102 -0.63 5.50 0.39
C VAL A 102 0.38 6.53 0.86
N GLY A 103 1.58 6.49 0.33
CA GLY A 103 2.58 7.44 0.73
C GLY A 103 3.54 7.83 -0.38
N ASP A 104 4.36 8.82 -0.09
CA ASP A 104 5.47 9.25 -0.91
C ASP A 104 6.73 9.32 -0.05
N ALA A 105 7.68 8.43 -0.33
CA ALA A 105 8.93 8.33 0.41
C ALA A 105 9.81 9.58 0.28
N ALA A 106 9.69 10.32 -0.83
CA ALA A 106 10.51 11.52 -1.07
C ALA A 106 10.05 12.70 -0.20
N SER A 107 8.72 12.89 -0.05
CA SER A 107 8.17 13.95 0.79
C SER A 107 7.86 13.52 2.23
N GLY A 108 7.89 12.22 2.53
CA GLY A 108 7.45 11.67 3.80
C GLY A 108 5.93 11.77 4.05
N ARG A 109 5.16 12.25 3.06
CA ARG A 109 3.69 12.34 3.16
C ARG A 109 3.06 10.95 3.15
N LEU A 110 2.02 10.78 3.97
CA LEU A 110 1.33 9.52 4.15
C LEU A 110 -0.16 9.76 4.38
N LEU A 111 -0.99 9.03 3.64
CA LEU A 111 -2.43 8.96 3.84
C LEU A 111 -2.78 7.55 4.31
N ARG A 112 -3.62 7.46 5.34
CA ARG A 112 -4.10 6.21 5.90
C ARG A 112 -5.58 6.32 6.19
N ASP A 113 -6.34 5.27 5.85
CA ASP A 113 -7.75 5.18 6.14
C ASP A 113 -8.14 3.70 6.29
N ALA A 114 -9.33 3.42 6.80
CA ALA A 114 -9.85 2.08 6.99
C ALA A 114 -11.34 2.01 6.65
N ARG A 115 -11.79 0.86 6.16
CA ARG A 115 -13.20 0.56 5.91
C ARG A 115 -13.55 -0.84 6.40
N GLU A 116 -14.79 -0.96 6.82
CA GLU A 116 -15.35 -2.24 7.19
C GLU A 116 -16.60 -2.55 6.35
N GLY A 117 -16.84 -3.82 6.13
CA GLY A 117 -18.01 -4.28 5.39
C GLY A 117 -18.30 -5.76 5.59
N ALA A 118 -19.25 -6.26 4.84
CA ALA A 118 -19.62 -7.66 4.86
C ALA A 118 -18.54 -8.52 4.18
N ALA A 119 -18.30 -9.70 4.72
CA ALA A 119 -17.26 -10.62 4.20
C ALA A 119 -17.61 -11.20 2.82
N ASP A 120 -18.88 -11.19 2.44
CA ASP A 120 -19.39 -11.64 1.15
C ASP A 120 -19.32 -10.58 0.05
N ALA A 121 -18.96 -9.33 0.41
CA ALA A 121 -18.77 -8.22 -0.52
C ALA A 121 -17.38 -7.57 -0.42
N PRO A 122 -16.28 -8.33 -0.51
CA PRO A 122 -14.93 -7.83 -0.26
C PRO A 122 -14.51 -6.75 -1.25
N ASP A 123 -14.89 -6.86 -2.52
CA ASP A 123 -14.59 -5.85 -3.53
C ASP A 123 -15.21 -4.50 -3.18
N ALA A 124 -16.42 -4.46 -2.64
CA ALA A 124 -17.07 -3.22 -2.23
C ALA A 124 -16.28 -2.49 -1.13
N VAL A 125 -15.69 -3.23 -0.18
CA VAL A 125 -14.85 -2.67 0.88
C VAL A 125 -13.59 -2.06 0.30
N GLY A 126 -12.91 -2.77 -0.60
CA GLY A 126 -11.71 -2.29 -1.28
C GLY A 126 -11.96 -1.06 -2.15
N LEU A 127 -13.06 -1.06 -2.92
CA LEU A 127 -13.48 0.08 -3.74
C LEU A 127 -13.81 1.31 -2.89
N ALA A 128 -14.51 1.13 -1.76
CA ALA A 128 -14.87 2.22 -0.87
C ALA A 128 -13.64 2.87 -0.23
N LEU A 129 -12.68 2.06 0.23
CA LEU A 129 -11.43 2.56 0.78
C LEU A 129 -10.58 3.27 -0.26
N GLY A 130 -10.44 2.69 -1.45
CA GLY A 130 -9.67 3.30 -2.54
C GLY A 130 -10.20 4.67 -2.94
N ARG A 131 -11.54 4.81 -3.05
CA ARG A 131 -12.19 6.11 -3.33
C ARG A 131 -11.93 7.12 -2.23
N ALA A 132 -12.08 6.72 -0.96
CA ALA A 132 -11.82 7.62 0.17
C ALA A 132 -10.36 8.12 0.20
N LEU A 133 -9.40 7.26 -0.10
CA LEU A 133 -7.99 7.67 -0.20
C LEU A 133 -7.75 8.62 -1.39
N LEU A 134 -8.39 8.40 -2.55
CA LEU A 134 -8.33 9.30 -3.68
C LEU A 134 -8.93 10.68 -3.35
N ASP A 135 -10.09 10.69 -2.69
CA ASP A 135 -10.76 11.92 -2.24
C ASP A 135 -9.90 12.70 -1.22
N ALA A 136 -9.10 11.99 -0.42
CA ALA A 136 -8.12 12.57 0.50
C ALA A 136 -6.82 13.05 -0.19
N GLY A 137 -6.69 12.90 -1.51
CA GLY A 137 -5.54 13.38 -2.29
C GLY A 137 -4.48 12.33 -2.59
N ALA A 138 -4.79 11.03 -2.47
CA ALA A 138 -3.84 9.97 -2.79
C ALA A 138 -3.32 10.04 -4.24
N ALA A 139 -4.11 10.55 -5.17
CA ALA A 139 -3.69 10.73 -6.57
C ALA A 139 -2.43 11.58 -6.72
N GLU A 140 -2.20 12.55 -5.84
CA GLU A 140 -1.00 13.38 -5.84
C GLU A 140 0.24 12.61 -5.38
N LEU A 141 0.08 11.65 -4.47
CA LEU A 141 1.15 10.81 -3.94
C LEU A 141 1.49 9.65 -4.89
N ILE A 142 0.50 9.21 -5.68
CA ILE A 142 0.63 8.10 -6.63
C ILE A 142 1.31 8.53 -7.94
N ARG A 143 1.18 9.80 -8.33
CA ARG A 143 1.84 10.30 -9.54
C ARG A 143 3.35 10.20 -9.37
N PRO A 144 4.07 9.45 -10.23
CA PRO A 144 5.52 9.51 -10.21
C PRO A 144 5.89 10.95 -10.49
N GLY A 145 6.59 11.56 -9.57
CA GLY A 145 7.24 12.83 -9.82
C GLY A 145 8.09 12.67 -11.08
N VAL A 146 7.80 13.43 -12.13
CA VAL A 146 8.54 13.46 -13.39
C VAL A 146 9.91 14.15 -13.19
N ALA A 147 10.46 14.09 -12.00
CA ALA A 147 11.74 14.67 -11.64
C ALA A 147 12.68 13.56 -11.15
N GLY A 148 13.50 13.06 -12.05
CA GLY A 148 14.80 12.55 -11.64
C GLY A 148 15.18 11.12 -11.98
N TRP A 149 14.58 10.44 -12.96
CA TRP A 149 15.29 9.32 -13.55
C TRP A 149 15.98 9.76 -14.87
N SER A 150 17.00 10.58 -14.72
CA SER A 150 18.04 10.72 -15.75
C SER A 150 18.76 9.38 -15.85
N ARG A 151 18.60 8.70 -16.99
CA ARG A 151 19.42 7.56 -17.35
C ARG A 151 20.87 8.02 -17.38
N ALA A 152 21.66 7.63 -16.39
CA ALA A 152 23.10 7.62 -16.52
C ALA A 152 23.42 6.53 -17.57
N ARG A 153 23.90 6.97 -18.73
CA ARG A 153 24.55 6.12 -19.74
C ARG A 153 25.97 5.80 -19.28
#